data_5b6cf12dfdcb992a6f81e7749064088c
#
_entry.id   5b6cf12dfdcb992a6f81e7749064088c
#
_cell.length_a   1.000
_cell.length_b   1.000
_cell.length_c   1.000
_cell.angle_alpha   90.00
_cell.angle_beta   90.00
_cell.angle_gamma   90.00
#
_symmetry.space_group_name_H-M   'P 1'
#
loop_
_entity.id
_entity.type
_entity.pdbx_description
1 polymer ?
#
loop_
_entity_poly.entity_id
_entity_poly.type
_entity_poly.pdbx_seq_one_letter_code
_entity_poly.pdbx_strand_id
1 'polypeptide(L)'
;MELTLDQALQKGVEAHKAGKVQEADQYYTAILKANPKHPDANHNMGVLAVGVGKVQEALPFFKTALEANPSIAQFWLSYID
;
A
#
# COMPACT_ATOMS: atom_id res chain seq x y z
N MET A 1 11.18 9.65 16.76
CA MET A 1 9.77 10.05 16.77
C MET A 1 8.92 8.86 16.39
N GLU A 2 7.90 8.63 17.17
CA GLU A 2 7.04 7.48 16.93
C GLU A 2 5.77 7.92 16.23
N LEU A 3 5.52 7.31 15.08
CA LEU A 3 4.27 7.51 14.36
C LEU A 3 3.35 6.34 14.65
N THR A 4 2.05 6.61 14.79
CA THR A 4 1.07 5.53 14.78
C THR A 4 1.00 4.96 13.36
N LEU A 5 0.44 3.75 13.22
CA LEU A 5 0.27 3.17 11.89
C LEU A 5 -0.59 4.05 11.00
N ASP A 6 -1.63 4.68 11.57
CA ASP A 6 -2.49 5.58 10.80
C ASP A 6 -1.73 6.82 10.33
N GLN A 7 -0.87 7.37 11.18
CA GLN A 7 -0.06 8.52 10.80
C GLN A 7 0.95 8.17 9.72
N ALA A 8 1.58 7.02 9.83
CA ALA A 8 2.53 6.55 8.82
C ALA A 8 1.82 6.32 7.49
N LEU A 9 0.62 5.74 7.53
CA LEU A 9 -0.17 5.52 6.33
C LEU A 9 -0.52 6.84 5.65
N GLN A 10 -0.96 7.83 6.43
CA GLN A 10 -1.30 9.14 5.90
C GLN A 10 -0.10 9.80 5.25
N LYS A 11 1.06 9.74 5.88
CA LYS A 11 2.28 10.31 5.32
C LYS A 11 2.71 9.59 4.05
N GLY A 12 2.55 8.28 4.03
CA GLY A 12 2.83 7.49 2.82
C GLY A 12 1.93 7.88 1.67
N VAL A 13 0.64 8.06 1.93
CA VAL A 13 -0.33 8.49 0.92
C VAL A 13 0.03 9.89 0.41
N GLU A 14 0.36 10.81 1.31
CA GLU A 14 0.74 12.16 0.92
C GLU A 14 1.99 12.16 0.04
N ALA A 15 2.99 11.35 0.40
CA ALA A 15 4.21 11.23 -0.39
C ALA A 15 3.90 10.64 -1.77
N HIS A 16 3.03 9.64 -1.82
CA HIS A 16 2.62 9.01 -3.07
C HIS A 16 1.96 10.04 -3.99
N LYS A 17 1.04 10.83 -3.45
CA LYS A 17 0.34 11.86 -4.23
C LYS A 17 1.29 12.95 -4.72
N ALA A 18 2.35 13.21 -3.98
CA ALA A 18 3.36 14.20 -4.34
C ALA A 18 4.41 13.66 -5.32
N GLY A 19 4.30 12.39 -5.71
CA GLY A 19 5.26 11.76 -6.61
C GLY A 19 6.54 11.33 -5.93
N LYS A 20 6.58 11.35 -4.59
CA LYS A 20 7.76 10.95 -3.82
C LYS A 20 7.72 9.47 -3.54
N VAL A 21 8.01 8.68 -4.57
CA VAL A 21 7.85 7.22 -4.55
C VAL A 21 8.68 6.57 -3.45
N GLN A 22 9.94 6.99 -3.28
CA GLN A 22 10.81 6.37 -2.28
C GLN A 22 10.32 6.65 -0.86
N GLU A 23 9.84 7.85 -0.58
CA GLU A 23 9.27 8.16 0.73
C GLU A 23 8.02 7.34 1.00
N ALA A 24 7.14 7.25 0.01
CA ALA A 24 5.92 6.43 0.14
C ALA A 24 6.27 4.98 0.46
N ASP A 25 7.24 4.44 -0.27
CA ASP A 25 7.71 3.07 -0.05
C ASP A 25 8.22 2.89 1.38
N GLN A 26 8.99 3.84 1.88
CA GLN A 26 9.53 3.78 3.24
C GLN A 26 8.43 3.75 4.29
N TYR A 27 7.40 4.59 4.14
CA TYR A 27 6.29 4.61 5.09
C TYR A 27 5.49 3.31 5.03
N TYR A 28 5.16 2.85 3.83
CA TYR A 28 4.39 1.60 3.69
C TYR A 28 5.19 0.40 4.21
N THR A 29 6.48 0.36 3.94
CA THR A 29 7.34 -0.71 4.42
C THR A 29 7.40 -0.73 5.95
N ALA A 30 7.49 0.45 6.57
CA ALA A 30 7.50 0.55 8.03
C ALA A 30 6.20 -0.01 8.62
N ILE A 31 5.06 0.31 8.00
CA ILE A 31 3.77 -0.21 8.46
C ILE A 31 3.74 -1.74 8.34
N LEU A 32 4.22 -2.27 7.23
CA LEU A 32 4.19 -3.71 6.98
C LEU A 32 5.16 -4.48 7.87
N LYS A 33 6.22 -3.83 8.34
CA LYS A 33 7.10 -4.44 9.36
C LYS A 33 6.37 -4.60 10.68
N ALA A 34 5.54 -3.64 11.05
CA ALA A 34 4.77 -3.68 12.29
C ALA A 34 3.54 -4.57 12.17
N ASN A 35 2.89 -4.55 11.00
CA ASN A 35 1.69 -5.33 10.73
C ASN A 35 1.72 -5.83 9.29
N PRO A 36 2.29 -7.02 9.04
CA PRO A 36 2.43 -7.55 7.67
C PRO A 36 1.13 -7.72 6.90
N LYS A 37 0.00 -7.81 7.62
CA LYS A 37 -1.31 -8.00 7.00
C LYS A 37 -2.16 -6.74 7.00
N HIS A 38 -1.56 -5.58 7.22
CA HIS A 38 -2.28 -4.31 7.21
C HIS A 38 -2.92 -4.12 5.83
N PRO A 39 -4.27 -4.07 5.73
CA PRO A 39 -4.92 -4.06 4.42
C PRO A 39 -4.57 -2.84 3.57
N ASP A 40 -4.66 -1.65 4.16
CA ASP A 40 -4.44 -0.41 3.42
C ASP A 40 -2.98 -0.29 2.96
N ALA A 41 -2.03 -0.67 3.82
CA ALA A 41 -0.62 -0.58 3.46
C ALA A 41 -0.27 -1.57 2.34
N ASN A 42 -0.83 -2.78 2.38
CA ASN A 42 -0.64 -3.75 1.31
C ASN A 42 -1.24 -3.25 0.01
N HIS A 43 -2.47 -2.75 0.06
CA HIS A 43 -3.13 -2.22 -1.13
C HIS A 43 -2.33 -1.07 -1.74
N ASN A 44 -1.93 -0.11 -0.89
CA ASN A 44 -1.21 1.06 -1.36
C ASN A 44 0.19 0.71 -1.89
N MET A 45 0.85 -0.26 -1.27
CA MET A 45 2.13 -0.75 -1.79
C MET A 45 1.95 -1.39 -3.16
N GLY A 46 0.87 -2.13 -3.35
CA GLY A 46 0.55 -2.69 -4.66
C GLY A 46 0.34 -1.61 -5.70
N VAL A 47 -0.42 -0.57 -5.37
CA VAL A 47 -0.65 0.56 -6.27
C VAL A 47 0.68 1.25 -6.62
N LEU A 48 1.52 1.44 -5.62
CA LEU A 48 2.84 2.05 -5.82
C LEU A 48 3.68 1.22 -6.79
N ALA A 49 3.70 -0.09 -6.61
CA ALA A 49 4.46 -1.00 -7.46
C ALA A 49 3.96 -0.96 -8.91
N VAL A 50 2.64 -0.96 -9.11
CA VAL A 50 2.07 -0.83 -10.45
C VAL A 50 2.49 0.49 -11.08
N GLY A 51 2.47 1.57 -10.30
CA GLY A 51 2.83 2.90 -10.79
C GLY A 51 4.27 3.01 -11.29
N VAL A 52 5.17 2.17 -10.78
CA VAL A 52 6.56 2.15 -11.23
C VAL A 52 6.85 0.98 -12.17
N GLY A 53 5.82 0.33 -12.68
CA GLY A 53 5.97 -0.72 -13.68
C GLY A 53 6.25 -2.11 -13.14
N LYS A 54 6.12 -2.31 -11.83
CA LYS A 54 6.41 -3.60 -11.19
C LYS A 54 5.12 -4.36 -10.91
N VAL A 55 4.38 -4.65 -11.97
CA VAL A 55 3.04 -5.25 -11.87
C VAL A 55 3.07 -6.61 -11.17
N GLN A 56 4.05 -7.46 -11.50
CA GLN A 56 4.12 -8.78 -10.88
C GLN A 56 4.41 -8.69 -9.39
N GLU A 57 5.21 -7.73 -8.96
CA GLU A 57 5.50 -7.53 -7.55
C GLU A 57 4.29 -6.97 -6.80
N ALA A 58 3.39 -6.28 -7.51
CA ALA A 58 2.18 -5.74 -6.91
C ALA A 58 1.18 -6.82 -6.53
N LEU A 59 1.13 -7.93 -7.27
CA LEU A 59 0.11 -8.96 -7.08
C LEU A 59 0.09 -9.55 -5.66
N PRO A 60 1.22 -9.92 -5.06
CA PRO A 60 1.19 -10.41 -3.67
C PRO A 60 0.66 -9.40 -2.68
N PHE A 61 0.93 -8.12 -2.89
CA PHE A 61 0.41 -7.07 -2.02
C PHE A 61 -1.10 -6.99 -2.12
N PHE A 62 -1.65 -7.00 -3.33
CA PHE A 62 -3.09 -6.97 -3.52
C PHE A 62 -3.76 -8.21 -2.93
N LYS A 63 -3.15 -9.37 -3.11
CA LYS A 63 -3.69 -10.62 -2.57
C LYS A 63 -3.77 -10.54 -1.05
N THR A 64 -2.70 -10.10 -0.39
CA THR A 64 -2.68 -9.96 1.06
C THR A 64 -3.74 -8.98 1.53
N ALA A 65 -3.89 -7.86 0.83
CA ALA A 65 -4.90 -6.86 1.19
C ALA A 65 -6.31 -7.43 1.11
N LEU A 66 -6.61 -8.19 0.05
CA LEU A 66 -7.93 -8.81 -0.11
C LEU A 66 -8.21 -9.84 0.98
N GLU A 67 -7.22 -10.63 1.34
CA GLU A 67 -7.37 -11.63 2.39
C GLU A 67 -7.61 -11.00 3.75
N ALA A 68 -6.94 -9.87 4.00
CA ALA A 68 -7.06 -9.18 5.27
C ALA A 68 -8.37 -8.38 5.36
N ASN A 69 -8.84 -7.83 4.25
CA ASN A 69 -10.07 -7.03 4.22
C ASN A 69 -10.76 -7.21 2.86
N PRO A 70 -11.73 -8.13 2.77
CA PRO A 70 -12.43 -8.39 1.51
C PRO A 70 -13.14 -7.18 0.89
N SER A 71 -13.46 -6.16 1.67
CA SER A 71 -14.10 -4.97 1.13
C SER A 71 -13.22 -4.19 0.16
N ILE A 72 -11.91 -4.40 0.23
CA ILE A 72 -10.95 -3.79 -0.70
C ILE A 72 -11.12 -4.36 -2.11
N ALA A 73 -11.81 -5.49 -2.26
CA ALA A 73 -12.04 -6.09 -3.57
C ALA A 73 -12.66 -5.11 -4.55
N GLN A 74 -13.51 -4.21 -4.10
CA GLN A 74 -14.11 -3.19 -4.97
C GLN A 74 -13.05 -2.31 -5.62
N PHE A 75 -12.08 -1.87 -4.83
CA PHE A 75 -11.00 -1.05 -5.34
C PHE A 75 -10.13 -1.81 -6.31
N TRP A 76 -9.89 -3.08 -6.01
CA TRP A 76 -9.06 -3.93 -6.84
C TRP A 76 -9.72 -4.15 -8.21
N LEU A 77 -11.03 -4.43 -8.22
CA LEU A 77 -11.77 -4.60 -9.46
C LEU A 77 -11.81 -3.32 -10.29
N SER A 78 -12.03 -2.20 -9.63
CA SER A 78 -12.01 -0.89 -10.30
C SER A 78 -10.65 -0.60 -10.92
N TYR A 79 -9.60 -1.08 -10.29
CA TYR A 79 -8.25 -0.82 -10.74
C TYR A 79 -7.90 -1.63 -11.97
N ILE A 80 -8.42 -2.83 -12.07
CA ILE A 80 -8.18 -3.70 -13.23
C ILE A 80 -8.99 -3.25 -14.45
N ASP A 81 -10.17 -2.75 -14.23
CA ASP A 81 -11.04 -2.27 -15.28
C ASP A 81 -10.51 -0.99 -15.91
#